data_ccbe896caaf237f286297ad3b8271521
#
_entry.id   ccbe896caaf237f286297ad3b8271521
#
_cell.length_a   1.000
_cell.length_b   1.000
_cell.length_c   1.000
_cell.angle_alpha   90.00
_cell.angle_beta   90.00
_cell.angle_gamma   90.00
#
_symmetry.space_group_name_H-M   'P 1'
#
loop_
_entity.id
_entity.type
_entity.pdbx_description
1 polymer ?
#
loop_
_entity_poly.entity_id
_entity_poly.type
_entity_poly.pdbx_seq_one_letter_code
_entity_poly.pdbx_strand_id
1 'polypeptide(L)'
;ADMVPLTGVNRTLLRRGLVELANSARPGVVALKQVSGISGGDVSAGQVGFRLGPRINAAGRVDYGVKVVELLTTDSAEVALRIARELDEHNHERRGLEAQVLEQALEQAAAAFDGGARHSLVLAGEGWHPGVIGIVASRIVERFYRPTVVIGFDNGAGKGSARSIRGFHLVEGFRRCAEHLEKFGGHEYAGGLSIRAEKLEPFAEAFESVARQTLGADDLSPLVEIDAILRFSQVGFSLARELEILKPFGIGNPEPLFMTPQAEVRERKVFPAGVRYRLRDDGCTLSAVVFGAGDDYPGMPGEKIDVAYRLSENEWNGSSAVELRIVDARPASAGSL
;
A
#
# COMPACT_ATOMS: atom_id res chain seq x y z
N ALA A 1 10.55 8.22 -7.49
CA ALA A 1 10.15 7.48 -6.30
C ALA A 1 9.29 8.31 -5.32
N ASP A 2 9.05 9.58 -5.62
CA ASP A 2 8.09 10.39 -4.86
C ASP A 2 6.69 10.27 -5.45
N MET A 3 5.67 10.48 -4.61
CA MET A 3 4.28 10.35 -5.02
C MET A 3 3.74 11.72 -5.47
N VAL A 4 3.41 11.83 -6.74
CA VAL A 4 2.81 13.03 -7.34
C VAL A 4 1.48 12.67 -8.02
N PRO A 5 0.52 13.60 -8.12
CA PRO A 5 -0.71 13.36 -8.88
C PRO A 5 -0.42 13.00 -10.34
N LEU A 6 -0.96 11.88 -10.80
CA LEU A 6 -0.82 11.39 -12.19
C LEU A 6 -1.89 11.99 -13.09
N THR A 7 -1.91 13.33 -13.16
CA THR A 7 -2.82 14.11 -14.00
C THR A 7 -2.05 15.00 -14.95
N GLY A 8 -2.67 15.45 -16.03
CA GLY A 8 -2.11 16.41 -16.97
C GLY A 8 -0.69 16.05 -17.44
N VAL A 9 0.26 16.96 -17.23
CA VAL A 9 1.66 16.82 -17.67
C VAL A 9 2.36 15.67 -16.98
N ASN A 10 2.16 15.46 -15.66
CA ASN A 10 2.78 14.37 -14.93
C ASN A 10 2.40 13.01 -15.51
N ARG A 11 1.11 12.81 -15.84
CA ARG A 11 0.64 11.57 -16.48
C ARG A 11 1.28 11.35 -17.85
N THR A 12 1.39 12.41 -18.65
CA THR A 12 2.02 12.35 -19.97
C THR A 12 3.51 12.00 -19.89
N LEU A 13 4.24 12.65 -18.95
CA LEU A 13 5.66 12.38 -18.74
C LEU A 13 5.87 10.96 -18.25
N LEU A 14 5.06 10.48 -17.27
CA LEU A 14 5.19 9.13 -16.78
C LEU A 14 4.88 8.10 -17.86
N ARG A 15 3.80 8.27 -18.63
CA ARG A 15 3.43 7.33 -19.71
C ARG A 15 4.55 7.15 -20.73
N ARG A 16 5.17 8.25 -21.18
CA ARG A 16 6.32 8.21 -22.10
C ARG A 16 7.56 7.69 -21.42
N GLY A 17 7.84 8.14 -20.19
CA GLY A 17 9.00 7.73 -19.41
C GLY A 17 9.02 6.24 -19.10
N LEU A 18 7.87 5.58 -18.90
CA LEU A 18 7.80 4.13 -18.70
C LEU A 18 8.25 3.36 -19.94
N VAL A 19 7.90 3.82 -21.14
CA VAL A 19 8.37 3.23 -22.41
C VAL A 19 9.89 3.41 -22.57
N GLU A 20 10.40 4.61 -22.31
CA GLU A 20 11.84 4.90 -22.35
C GLU A 20 12.59 4.07 -21.30
N LEU A 21 12.05 3.93 -20.08
CA LEU A 21 12.64 3.15 -19.01
C LEU A 21 12.69 1.65 -19.37
N ALA A 22 11.64 1.15 -20.03
CA ALA A 22 11.57 -0.25 -20.48
C ALA A 22 12.70 -0.54 -21.49
N ASN A 23 12.92 0.36 -22.45
CA ASN A 23 13.88 0.21 -23.56
C ASN A 23 15.26 0.82 -23.27
N SER A 24 15.49 1.34 -22.06
CA SER A 24 16.73 2.04 -21.74
C SER A 24 17.94 1.12 -21.82
N ALA A 25 18.96 1.57 -22.56
CA ALA A 25 20.30 0.94 -22.62
C ALA A 25 21.28 1.55 -21.62
N ARG A 26 20.89 2.54 -20.81
CA ARG A 26 21.78 3.18 -19.82
C ARG A 26 22.21 2.13 -18.79
N PRO A 27 23.53 1.96 -18.54
CA PRO A 27 24.03 0.89 -17.66
C PRO A 27 23.40 0.87 -16.28
N GLY A 28 23.21 2.04 -15.65
CA GLY A 28 22.58 2.15 -14.31
C GLY A 28 21.13 1.73 -14.30
N VAL A 29 20.36 2.05 -15.33
CA VAL A 29 18.94 1.63 -15.45
C VAL A 29 18.84 0.12 -15.68
N VAL A 30 19.68 -0.42 -16.55
CA VAL A 30 19.74 -1.86 -16.84
C VAL A 30 20.09 -2.64 -15.58
N ALA A 31 21.14 -2.21 -14.85
CA ALA A 31 21.57 -2.86 -13.62
C ALA A 31 20.48 -2.79 -12.53
N LEU A 32 19.83 -1.65 -12.37
CA LEU A 32 18.76 -1.49 -11.38
C LEU A 32 17.54 -2.36 -11.71
N LYS A 33 17.14 -2.45 -12.99
CA LYS A 33 16.09 -3.38 -13.46
C LYS A 33 16.47 -4.82 -13.16
N GLN A 34 17.70 -5.21 -13.45
CA GLN A 34 18.22 -6.57 -13.25
C GLN A 34 18.12 -7.00 -11.78
N VAL A 35 18.67 -6.21 -10.83
CA VAL A 35 18.63 -6.54 -9.39
C VAL A 35 17.22 -6.46 -8.81
N SER A 36 16.32 -5.73 -9.49
CA SER A 36 14.91 -5.63 -9.11
C SER A 36 14.03 -6.76 -9.64
N GLY A 37 14.61 -7.71 -10.41
CA GLY A 37 13.85 -8.79 -11.04
C GLY A 37 12.86 -8.30 -12.10
N ILE A 38 13.13 -7.16 -12.75
CA ILE A 38 12.34 -6.64 -13.86
C ILE A 38 13.00 -7.14 -15.15
N SER A 39 12.42 -8.22 -15.68
CA SER A 39 12.80 -8.80 -16.97
C SER A 39 11.59 -8.68 -17.92
N GLY A 40 11.84 -8.26 -19.18
CA GLY A 40 10.79 -8.15 -20.19
C GLY A 40 10.55 -6.70 -20.65
N GLY A 41 9.72 -6.56 -21.72
CA GLY A 41 9.57 -5.33 -22.47
C GLY A 41 8.86 -4.19 -21.73
N ASP A 42 7.86 -4.47 -20.91
CA ASP A 42 7.05 -3.42 -20.29
C ASP A 42 7.41 -3.17 -18.83
N VAL A 43 7.45 -1.89 -18.46
CA VAL A 43 7.64 -1.46 -17.07
C VAL A 43 6.40 -0.68 -16.62
N SER A 44 5.78 -1.12 -15.54
CA SER A 44 4.61 -0.45 -14.98
C SER A 44 4.99 0.61 -13.94
N ALA A 45 4.09 1.58 -13.70
CA ALA A 45 4.23 2.54 -12.61
C ALA A 45 4.38 1.87 -11.23
N GLY A 46 3.65 0.77 -11.00
CA GLY A 46 3.78 -0.05 -9.79
C GLY A 46 5.18 -0.66 -9.65
N GLN A 47 5.80 -1.17 -10.72
CA GLN A 47 7.16 -1.68 -10.65
C GLN A 47 8.18 -0.57 -10.34
N VAL A 48 8.00 0.62 -10.89
CA VAL A 48 8.83 1.78 -10.52
C VAL A 48 8.68 2.10 -9.04
N GLY A 49 7.45 2.25 -8.55
CA GLY A 49 7.17 2.63 -7.16
C GLY A 49 7.56 1.57 -6.13
N PHE A 50 7.34 0.27 -6.44
CA PHE A 50 7.50 -0.81 -5.45
C PHE A 50 8.73 -1.71 -5.65
N ARG A 51 9.42 -1.61 -6.80
CA ARG A 51 10.65 -2.38 -7.05
C ARG A 51 11.87 -1.47 -7.23
N LEU A 52 11.84 -0.48 -8.11
CA LEU A 52 12.98 0.41 -8.34
C LEU A 52 13.12 1.45 -7.23
N GLY A 53 12.05 2.16 -6.92
CA GLY A 53 12.02 3.24 -5.92
C GLY A 53 12.55 2.84 -4.54
N PRO A 54 12.16 1.70 -3.96
CA PRO A 54 12.65 1.28 -2.64
C PRO A 54 14.16 1.11 -2.57
N ARG A 55 14.83 0.66 -3.63
CA ARG A 55 16.29 0.53 -3.71
C ARG A 55 16.97 1.90 -3.74
N ILE A 56 16.43 2.82 -4.53
CA ILE A 56 16.89 4.22 -4.58
C ILE A 56 16.68 4.88 -3.21
N ASN A 57 15.52 4.70 -2.59
CA ASN A 57 15.19 5.31 -1.30
C ASN A 57 15.99 4.70 -0.13
N ALA A 58 16.41 3.45 -0.21
CA ALA A 58 17.28 2.82 0.79
C ALA A 58 18.62 3.55 0.90
N ALA A 59 19.18 4.01 -0.23
CA ALA A 59 20.41 4.80 -0.25
C ALA A 59 20.28 6.15 0.49
N GLY A 60 19.13 6.83 0.42
CA GLY A 60 18.93 8.14 1.06
C GLY A 60 18.81 8.10 2.58
N ARG A 61 18.80 6.91 3.19
CA ARG A 61 18.65 6.72 4.65
C ARG A 61 19.97 6.42 5.37
N VAL A 62 21.07 6.18 4.62
CA VAL A 62 22.39 5.76 5.15
C VAL A 62 23.51 6.48 4.40
N ASP A 63 23.41 7.77 4.16
CA ASP A 63 24.48 8.65 3.56
C ASP A 63 24.95 8.31 2.13
N TYR A 64 24.18 7.53 1.37
CA TYR A 64 24.55 7.03 0.04
C TYR A 64 23.86 7.72 -1.15
N GLY A 65 23.26 8.89 -0.97
CA GLY A 65 22.57 9.61 -2.07
C GLY A 65 23.47 9.84 -3.29
N VAL A 66 24.77 10.07 -3.07
CA VAL A 66 25.77 10.24 -4.13
C VAL A 66 25.93 8.98 -4.99
N LYS A 67 25.85 7.78 -4.39
CA LYS A 67 25.89 6.50 -5.13
C LYS A 67 24.74 6.33 -6.12
N VAL A 68 23.56 6.84 -5.81
CA VAL A 68 22.44 6.80 -6.76
C VAL A 68 22.71 7.69 -7.97
N VAL A 69 23.31 8.86 -7.76
CA VAL A 69 23.70 9.74 -8.86
C VAL A 69 24.78 9.04 -9.70
N GLU A 70 25.80 8.47 -9.09
CA GLU A 70 26.84 7.69 -9.77
C GLU A 70 26.25 6.53 -10.57
N LEU A 71 25.34 5.74 -9.98
CA LEU A 71 24.62 4.66 -10.66
C LEU A 71 23.91 5.16 -11.93
N LEU A 72 23.19 6.27 -11.83
CA LEU A 72 22.38 6.77 -12.94
C LEU A 72 23.18 7.54 -14.00
N THR A 73 24.45 7.90 -13.72
CA THR A 73 25.28 8.68 -14.63
C THR A 73 26.48 7.93 -15.20
N THR A 74 26.85 6.78 -14.62
CA THR A 74 27.99 5.98 -15.11
C THR A 74 27.74 5.37 -16.49
N ASP A 75 28.78 5.34 -17.33
CA ASP A 75 28.78 4.62 -18.60
C ASP A 75 29.33 3.20 -18.48
N SER A 76 29.87 2.82 -17.30
CA SER A 76 30.42 1.50 -17.03
C SER A 76 29.33 0.54 -16.52
N ALA A 77 29.09 -0.54 -17.26
CA ALA A 77 28.17 -1.61 -16.85
C ALA A 77 28.63 -2.33 -15.56
N GLU A 78 29.95 -2.48 -15.37
CA GLU A 78 30.52 -3.10 -14.18
C GLU A 78 30.29 -2.25 -12.93
N VAL A 79 30.57 -0.94 -13.01
CA VAL A 79 30.32 0.02 -11.91
C VAL A 79 28.83 0.08 -11.60
N ALA A 80 27.99 0.17 -12.61
CA ALA A 80 26.54 0.20 -12.45
C ALA A 80 26.03 -1.05 -11.72
N LEU A 81 26.46 -2.24 -12.12
CA LEU A 81 26.02 -3.49 -11.52
C LEU A 81 26.49 -3.62 -10.06
N ARG A 82 27.72 -3.20 -9.76
CA ARG A 82 28.24 -3.18 -8.38
C ARG A 82 27.39 -2.29 -7.49
N ILE A 83 27.13 -1.04 -7.90
CA ILE A 83 26.31 -0.11 -7.11
C ILE A 83 24.87 -0.61 -6.96
N ALA A 84 24.28 -1.14 -8.04
CA ALA A 84 22.90 -1.67 -7.98
C ALA A 84 22.78 -2.83 -7.00
N ARG A 85 23.77 -3.71 -6.89
CA ARG A 85 23.81 -4.79 -5.89
C ARG A 85 23.93 -4.26 -4.46
N GLU A 86 24.79 -3.28 -4.22
CA GLU A 86 24.90 -2.62 -2.91
C GLU A 86 23.55 -2.02 -2.48
N LEU A 87 22.84 -1.35 -3.40
CA LEU A 87 21.51 -0.80 -3.11
C LEU A 87 20.45 -1.88 -2.84
N ASP A 88 20.56 -3.02 -3.51
CA ASP A 88 19.67 -4.16 -3.29
C ASP A 88 19.93 -4.81 -1.92
N GLU A 89 21.18 -4.97 -1.51
CA GLU A 89 21.57 -5.45 -0.18
C GLU A 89 20.98 -4.55 0.93
N HIS A 90 21.19 -3.23 0.85
CA HIS A 90 20.61 -2.29 1.80
C HIS A 90 19.06 -2.32 1.83
N ASN A 91 18.44 -2.53 0.69
CA ASN A 91 16.99 -2.70 0.66
C ASN A 91 16.53 -4.02 1.31
N HIS A 92 17.31 -5.09 1.22
CA HIS A 92 17.05 -6.34 1.93
C HIS A 92 17.21 -6.20 3.44
N GLU A 93 18.29 -5.55 3.90
CA GLU A 93 18.50 -5.23 5.32
C GLU A 93 17.34 -4.40 5.88
N ARG A 94 16.94 -3.35 5.16
CA ARG A 94 15.79 -2.54 5.55
C ARG A 94 14.50 -3.36 5.68
N ARG A 95 14.26 -4.30 4.75
CA ARG A 95 13.08 -5.19 4.81
C ARG A 95 13.14 -6.13 6.01
N GLY A 96 14.32 -6.61 6.39
CA GLY A 96 14.50 -7.41 7.60
C GLY A 96 14.14 -6.63 8.86
N LEU A 97 14.67 -5.41 8.98
CA LEU A 97 14.32 -4.50 10.08
C LEU A 97 12.82 -4.14 10.10
N GLU A 98 12.24 -3.86 8.92
CA GLU A 98 10.80 -3.58 8.79
C GLU A 98 9.96 -4.74 9.30
N ALA A 99 10.29 -5.98 8.91
CA ALA A 99 9.54 -7.17 9.31
C ALA A 99 9.55 -7.38 10.84
N GLN A 100 10.72 -7.22 11.47
CA GLN A 100 10.85 -7.34 12.93
C GLN A 100 10.04 -6.27 13.70
N VAL A 101 10.14 -5.01 13.27
CA VAL A 101 9.39 -3.93 13.90
C VAL A 101 7.89 -4.08 13.65
N LEU A 102 7.50 -4.52 12.45
CA LEU A 102 6.10 -4.74 12.11
C LEU A 102 5.46 -5.85 12.96
N GLU A 103 6.16 -6.95 13.19
CA GLU A 103 5.67 -8.05 14.03
C GLU A 103 5.35 -7.55 15.45
N GLN A 104 6.31 -6.88 16.09
CA GLN A 104 6.12 -6.30 17.42
C GLN A 104 5.01 -5.23 17.46
N ALA A 105 4.97 -4.38 16.44
CA ALA A 105 3.94 -3.34 16.34
C ALA A 105 2.54 -3.92 16.13
N LEU A 106 2.39 -5.02 15.38
CA LEU A 106 1.12 -5.72 15.20
C LEU A 106 0.61 -6.34 16.48
N GLU A 107 1.49 -6.93 17.30
CA GLU A 107 1.13 -7.48 18.63
C GLU A 107 0.63 -6.37 19.56
N GLN A 108 1.36 -5.25 19.64
CA GLN A 108 0.95 -4.09 20.43
C GLN A 108 -0.38 -3.51 19.92
N ALA A 109 -0.51 -3.36 18.58
CA ALA A 109 -1.72 -2.83 17.97
C ALA A 109 -2.94 -3.71 18.25
N ALA A 110 -2.80 -5.04 18.14
CA ALA A 110 -3.88 -5.97 18.43
C ALA A 110 -4.33 -5.90 19.90
N ALA A 111 -3.39 -5.81 20.83
CA ALA A 111 -3.68 -5.65 22.25
C ALA A 111 -4.33 -4.29 22.55
N ALA A 112 -3.88 -3.21 21.92
CA ALA A 112 -4.41 -1.86 22.15
C ALA A 112 -5.76 -1.63 21.44
N PHE A 113 -6.03 -2.33 20.33
CA PHE A 113 -7.23 -2.12 19.51
C PHE A 113 -8.54 -2.43 20.24
N ASP A 114 -8.52 -3.38 21.20
CA ASP A 114 -9.62 -3.72 22.10
C ASP A 114 -10.96 -3.84 21.37
N GLY A 115 -11.01 -4.71 20.36
CA GLY A 115 -12.22 -4.93 19.57
C GLY A 115 -12.75 -3.72 18.81
N GLY A 116 -11.93 -2.68 18.59
CA GLY A 116 -12.30 -1.46 17.86
C GLY A 116 -12.70 -0.29 18.75
N ALA A 117 -12.61 -0.39 20.05
CA ALA A 117 -12.94 0.68 21.00
C ALA A 117 -12.00 1.90 20.88
N ARG A 118 -10.76 1.69 20.40
CA ARG A 118 -9.78 2.76 20.20
C ARG A 118 -10.00 3.49 18.87
N HIS A 119 -9.83 4.81 18.90
CA HIS A 119 -9.90 5.69 17.73
C HIS A 119 -8.51 6.04 17.18
N SER A 120 -7.44 5.73 17.91
CA SER A 120 -6.06 5.91 17.49
C SER A 120 -5.15 4.82 18.04
N LEU A 121 -3.95 4.67 17.46
CA LEU A 121 -2.93 3.74 17.92
C LEU A 121 -1.61 4.49 18.10
N VAL A 122 -1.02 4.40 19.29
CA VAL A 122 0.34 4.87 19.58
C VAL A 122 1.15 3.66 20.01
N LEU A 123 2.15 3.30 19.20
CA LEU A 123 2.97 2.11 19.35
C LEU A 123 4.42 2.53 19.53
N ALA A 124 5.14 1.88 20.42
CA ALA A 124 6.50 2.28 20.72
C ALA A 124 7.40 1.08 21.03
N GLY A 125 8.68 1.19 20.66
CA GLY A 125 9.67 0.16 20.96
C GLY A 125 11.08 0.73 21.05
N GLU A 126 11.88 0.12 21.93
CA GLU A 126 13.30 0.44 22.03
C GLU A 126 14.03 -0.13 20.81
N GLY A 127 14.95 0.68 20.24
CA GLY A 127 15.73 0.28 19.07
C GLY A 127 14.96 0.22 17.75
N TRP A 128 13.69 0.61 17.69
CA TRP A 128 12.97 0.66 16.42
C TRP A 128 13.57 1.73 15.51
N HIS A 129 14.12 1.28 14.38
CA HIS A 129 14.90 2.15 13.52
C HIS A 129 14.03 3.22 12.82
N PRO A 130 14.39 4.52 12.90
CA PRO A 130 13.61 5.61 12.29
C PRO A 130 13.34 5.44 10.79
N GLY A 131 14.22 4.71 10.10
CA GLY A 131 14.11 4.41 8.67
C GLY A 131 12.93 3.50 8.29
N VAL A 132 12.35 2.75 9.22
CA VAL A 132 11.27 1.79 8.94
C VAL A 132 9.95 2.11 9.63
N ILE A 133 9.95 2.86 10.74
CA ILE A 133 8.72 3.14 11.50
C ILE A 133 7.61 3.81 10.68
N GLY A 134 7.97 4.62 9.66
CA GLY A 134 6.97 5.23 8.78
C GLY A 134 6.27 4.24 7.85
N ILE A 135 6.97 3.17 7.44
CA ILE A 135 6.39 2.09 6.65
C ILE A 135 5.51 1.22 7.54
N VAL A 136 5.99 0.92 8.75
CA VAL A 136 5.23 0.19 9.76
C VAL A 136 3.94 0.92 10.11
N ALA A 137 3.98 2.23 10.34
CA ALA A 137 2.78 3.03 10.59
C ALA A 137 1.74 2.90 9.45
N SER A 138 2.19 2.90 8.19
CA SER A 138 1.30 2.67 7.05
C SER A 138 0.64 1.30 7.10
N ARG A 139 1.40 0.23 7.41
CA ARG A 139 0.89 -1.15 7.52
C ARG A 139 -0.12 -1.32 8.65
N ILE A 140 0.11 -0.64 9.78
CA ILE A 140 -0.84 -0.65 10.90
C ILE A 140 -2.14 0.06 10.50
N VAL A 141 -2.05 1.22 9.84
CA VAL A 141 -3.24 1.93 9.31
C VAL A 141 -3.99 1.08 8.30
N GLU A 142 -3.31 0.42 7.37
CA GLU A 142 -3.94 -0.49 6.40
C GLU A 142 -4.73 -1.62 7.08
N ARG A 143 -4.24 -2.13 8.21
CA ARG A 143 -4.87 -3.27 8.91
C ARG A 143 -5.98 -2.87 9.88
N PHE A 144 -5.78 -1.79 10.64
CA PHE A 144 -6.69 -1.41 11.73
C PHE A 144 -7.56 -0.20 11.39
N TYR A 145 -7.24 0.51 10.33
CA TYR A 145 -7.89 1.73 9.88
C TYR A 145 -8.06 2.76 11.01
N ARG A 146 -6.94 3.12 11.66
CA ARG A 146 -6.86 4.10 12.75
C ARG A 146 -5.68 5.04 12.52
N PRO A 147 -5.78 6.34 12.85
CA PRO A 147 -4.61 7.20 12.94
C PRO A 147 -3.57 6.54 13.83
N THR A 148 -2.37 6.33 13.29
CA THR A 148 -1.33 5.54 13.96
C THR A 148 -0.03 6.30 14.05
N VAL A 149 0.57 6.29 15.25
CA VAL A 149 1.91 6.80 15.53
C VAL A 149 2.79 5.62 15.92
N VAL A 150 3.94 5.47 15.28
CA VAL A 150 4.96 4.46 15.60
C VAL A 150 6.23 5.18 16.03
N ILE A 151 6.72 4.88 17.24
CA ILE A 151 7.82 5.59 17.88
C ILE A 151 8.97 4.62 18.15
N GLY A 152 10.16 4.95 17.66
CA GLY A 152 11.40 4.27 18.06
C GLY A 152 12.13 5.08 19.11
N PHE A 153 12.46 4.45 20.24
CA PHE A 153 13.27 5.04 21.29
C PHE A 153 14.74 4.65 21.18
N ASP A 154 15.60 5.59 21.53
CA ASP A 154 17.01 5.38 21.74
C ASP A 154 17.43 6.25 22.93
N ASN A 155 17.88 5.62 24.03
CA ASN A 155 18.32 6.30 25.27
C ASN A 155 17.30 7.32 25.80
N GLY A 156 16.00 6.98 25.78
CA GLY A 156 14.91 7.81 26.28
C GLY A 156 14.46 8.92 25.34
N ALA A 157 15.12 9.10 24.18
CA ALA A 157 14.69 10.01 23.12
C ALA A 157 13.93 9.25 22.03
N GLY A 158 12.69 9.65 21.79
CA GLY A 158 11.80 9.01 20.80
C GLY A 158 11.71 9.80 19.49
N LYS A 159 11.81 9.11 18.36
CA LYS A 159 11.43 9.62 17.05
C LYS A 159 10.22 8.85 16.56
N GLY A 160 9.13 9.58 16.25
CA GLY A 160 7.88 9.00 15.78
C GLY A 160 7.61 9.32 14.32
N SER A 161 7.00 8.37 13.65
CA SER A 161 6.40 8.57 12.34
C SER A 161 4.93 8.18 12.41
N ALA A 162 4.06 8.98 11.80
CA ALA A 162 2.63 8.77 11.89
C ALA A 162 1.97 8.74 10.52
N ARG A 163 0.86 8.01 10.45
CA ARG A 163 -0.03 7.93 9.30
C ARG A 163 -1.47 8.08 9.75
N SER A 164 -2.29 8.66 8.89
CA SER A 164 -3.69 8.96 9.19
C SER A 164 -4.66 8.26 8.24
N ILE A 165 -5.93 8.37 8.60
CA ILE A 165 -7.09 7.98 7.80
C ILE A 165 -7.85 9.22 7.36
N ARG A 166 -8.82 9.04 6.48
CA ARG A 166 -9.76 10.11 6.09
C ARG A 166 -10.48 10.65 7.33
N GLY A 167 -10.65 11.97 7.40
CA GLY A 167 -11.35 12.63 8.51
C GLY A 167 -10.46 13.03 9.69
N PHE A 168 -9.19 12.63 9.73
CA PHE A 168 -8.28 13.01 10.79
C PHE A 168 -7.02 13.71 10.27
N HIS A 169 -6.94 15.03 10.50
CA HIS A 169 -5.76 15.81 10.12
C HIS A 169 -4.64 15.68 11.15
N LEU A 170 -3.59 14.96 10.78
CA LEU A 170 -2.53 14.52 11.70
C LEU A 170 -1.82 15.67 12.41
N VAL A 171 -1.43 16.73 11.67
CA VAL A 171 -0.70 17.88 12.25
C VAL A 171 -1.59 18.67 13.21
N GLU A 172 -2.89 18.78 12.94
CA GLU A 172 -3.83 19.38 13.89
C GLU A 172 -3.96 18.52 15.16
N GLY A 173 -4.00 17.19 15.00
CA GLY A 173 -3.94 16.25 16.11
C GLY A 173 -2.69 16.47 16.99
N PHE A 174 -1.53 16.57 16.37
CA PHE A 174 -0.27 16.84 17.09
C PHE A 174 -0.28 18.21 17.76
N ARG A 175 -0.81 19.24 17.12
CA ARG A 175 -0.91 20.59 17.71
C ARG A 175 -1.72 20.58 19.01
N ARG A 176 -2.78 19.80 19.08
CA ARG A 176 -3.61 19.63 20.28
C ARG A 176 -2.91 18.83 21.39
N CYS A 177 -1.85 18.07 21.04
CA CYS A 177 -1.03 17.28 21.96
C CYS A 177 0.37 17.91 22.18
N ALA A 178 0.59 19.16 21.77
CA ALA A 178 1.92 19.78 21.69
C ALA A 178 2.70 19.80 23.01
N GLU A 179 2.02 19.87 24.15
CA GLU A 179 2.64 19.88 25.51
C GLU A 179 3.38 18.57 25.84
N HIS A 180 3.11 17.49 25.11
CA HIS A 180 3.76 16.21 25.28
C HIS A 180 4.88 15.96 24.26
N LEU A 181 5.06 16.87 23.28
CA LEU A 181 5.98 16.69 22.15
C LEU A 181 7.12 17.72 22.21
N GLU A 182 8.33 17.29 21.83
CA GLU A 182 9.47 18.22 21.68
C GLU A 182 9.41 18.93 20.31
N LYS A 183 9.09 18.18 19.25
CA LYS A 183 8.94 18.69 17.87
C LYS A 183 7.92 17.84 17.14
N PHE A 184 7.22 18.45 16.22
CA PHE A 184 6.35 17.75 15.28
C PHE A 184 6.19 18.53 13.98
N GLY A 185 5.78 17.84 12.92
CA GLY A 185 5.51 18.43 11.61
C GLY A 185 4.99 17.40 10.63
N GLY A 186 4.60 17.86 9.45
CA GLY A 186 4.09 16.99 8.38
C GLY A 186 2.92 17.62 7.64
N HIS A 187 2.03 16.75 7.19
CA HIS A 187 0.84 17.06 6.40
C HIS A 187 -0.38 16.35 7.00
N GLU A 188 -1.52 16.43 6.32
CA GLU A 188 -2.78 15.84 6.75
C GLU A 188 -2.66 14.33 7.06
N TYR A 189 -2.04 13.55 6.15
CA TYR A 189 -1.99 12.07 6.23
C TYR A 189 -0.67 11.49 6.69
N ALA A 190 0.39 12.29 6.79
CA ALA A 190 1.71 11.82 7.19
C ALA A 190 2.44 12.87 8.01
N GLY A 191 3.03 12.46 9.12
CA GLY A 191 3.77 13.36 10.00
C GLY A 191 4.88 12.66 10.78
N GLY A 192 5.73 13.48 11.39
CA GLY A 192 6.79 13.03 12.26
C GLY A 192 6.80 13.83 13.56
N LEU A 193 7.33 13.23 14.60
CA LEU A 193 7.45 13.85 15.91
C LEU A 193 8.73 13.42 16.64
N SER A 194 9.09 14.21 17.66
CA SER A 194 10.08 13.83 18.67
C SER A 194 9.44 13.95 20.05
N ILE A 195 9.74 12.99 20.92
CA ILE A 195 9.12 12.85 22.24
C ILE A 195 10.12 12.26 23.24
N ARG A 196 9.96 12.56 24.51
CA ARG A 196 10.67 11.88 25.60
C ARG A 196 9.90 10.66 26.09
N ALA A 197 10.61 9.63 26.54
CA ALA A 197 10.00 8.38 27.00
C ALA A 197 8.96 8.60 28.11
N GLU A 198 9.23 9.50 29.06
CA GLU A 198 8.32 9.85 30.16
C GLU A 198 7.03 10.54 29.70
N LYS A 199 6.98 11.01 28.46
CA LYS A 199 5.80 11.66 27.86
C LYS A 199 4.96 10.71 26.99
N LEU A 200 5.39 9.46 26.81
CA LEU A 200 4.72 8.49 25.92
C LEU A 200 3.25 8.26 26.31
N GLU A 201 3.01 7.84 27.54
CA GLU A 201 1.66 7.55 28.04
C GLU A 201 0.75 8.79 28.04
N PRO A 202 1.18 9.97 28.58
CA PRO A 202 0.37 11.18 28.49
C PRO A 202 0.06 11.60 27.06
N PHE A 203 1.01 11.43 26.12
CA PHE A 203 0.78 11.67 24.69
C PHE A 203 -0.24 10.71 24.10
N ALA A 204 -0.12 9.41 24.37
CA ALA A 204 -1.02 8.40 23.86
C ALA A 204 -2.48 8.63 24.30
N GLU A 205 -2.70 9.00 25.56
CA GLU A 205 -4.02 9.33 26.08
C GLU A 205 -4.57 10.64 25.46
N ALA A 206 -3.75 11.67 25.34
CA ALA A 206 -4.14 12.92 24.71
C ALA A 206 -4.50 12.71 23.23
N PHE A 207 -3.69 11.96 22.49
CA PHE A 207 -3.90 11.68 21.08
C PHE A 207 -5.17 10.85 20.85
N GLU A 208 -5.44 9.85 21.68
CA GLU A 208 -6.69 9.09 21.68
C GLU A 208 -7.90 9.98 21.97
N SER A 209 -7.81 10.87 22.96
CA SER A 209 -8.87 11.84 23.27
C SER A 209 -9.18 12.73 22.07
N VAL A 210 -8.14 13.23 21.39
CA VAL A 210 -8.27 14.06 20.19
C VAL A 210 -8.92 13.27 19.05
N ALA A 211 -8.49 12.02 18.82
CA ALA A 211 -9.05 11.16 17.79
C ALA A 211 -10.52 10.87 18.04
N ARG A 212 -10.90 10.54 19.28
CA ARG A 212 -12.28 10.27 19.71
C ARG A 212 -13.21 11.47 19.58
N GLN A 213 -12.69 12.69 19.76
CA GLN A 213 -13.46 13.91 19.57
C GLN A 213 -13.65 14.30 18.10
N THR A 214 -12.76 13.79 17.23
CA THR A 214 -12.71 14.18 15.82
C THR A 214 -13.41 13.19 14.91
N LEU A 215 -13.27 11.88 15.20
CA LEU A 215 -13.75 10.79 14.35
C LEU A 215 -15.04 10.21 14.91
N GLY A 216 -16.06 10.12 14.06
CA GLY A 216 -17.27 9.36 14.33
C GLY A 216 -17.12 7.87 14.02
N ALA A 217 -18.11 7.06 14.35
CA ALA A 217 -18.09 5.62 14.08
C ALA A 217 -17.94 5.29 12.57
N ASP A 218 -18.56 6.08 11.72
CA ASP A 218 -18.51 5.91 10.26
C ASP A 218 -17.12 6.22 9.69
N ASP A 219 -16.38 7.13 10.32
CA ASP A 219 -15.02 7.49 9.89
C ASP A 219 -14.00 6.39 10.20
N LEU A 220 -14.34 5.43 11.05
CA LEU A 220 -13.47 4.35 11.49
C LEU A 220 -13.59 3.08 10.64
N SER A 221 -14.36 3.14 9.56
CA SER A 221 -14.49 2.09 8.56
C SER A 221 -13.97 2.56 7.21
N PRO A 222 -13.12 1.77 6.53
CA PRO A 222 -12.64 2.15 5.22
C PRO A 222 -13.79 2.20 4.22
N LEU A 223 -13.85 3.28 3.44
CA LEU A 223 -14.82 3.42 2.35
C LEU A 223 -14.20 2.89 1.05
N VAL A 224 -14.97 2.07 0.37
CA VAL A 224 -14.65 1.57 -0.97
C VAL A 224 -15.53 2.32 -1.97
N GLU A 225 -14.92 3.25 -2.72
CA GLU A 225 -15.61 4.04 -3.74
C GLU A 225 -15.70 3.22 -5.04
N ILE A 226 -16.92 2.93 -5.49
CA ILE A 226 -17.21 2.13 -6.68
C ILE A 226 -17.45 3.07 -7.87
N ASP A 227 -16.68 2.91 -8.95
CA ASP A 227 -16.84 3.72 -10.16
C ASP A 227 -18.05 3.28 -10.99
N ALA A 228 -18.33 1.98 -11.07
CA ALA A 228 -19.50 1.44 -11.77
C ALA A 228 -19.94 0.07 -11.27
N ILE A 229 -21.24 -0.18 -11.34
CA ILE A 229 -21.83 -1.51 -11.13
C ILE A 229 -21.93 -2.21 -12.48
N LEU A 230 -21.36 -3.43 -12.57
CA LEU A 230 -21.32 -4.21 -13.80
C LEU A 230 -21.94 -5.59 -13.59
N ARG A 231 -22.56 -6.12 -14.66
CA ARG A 231 -22.85 -7.55 -14.80
C ARG A 231 -21.64 -8.25 -15.40
N PHE A 232 -21.45 -9.54 -15.10
CA PHE A 232 -20.31 -10.28 -15.67
C PHE A 232 -20.38 -10.43 -17.19
N SER A 233 -21.57 -10.32 -17.78
CA SER A 233 -21.73 -10.25 -19.24
C SER A 233 -21.10 -9.01 -19.90
N GLN A 234 -20.86 -7.94 -19.11
CA GLN A 234 -20.19 -6.71 -19.54
C GLN A 234 -18.68 -6.75 -19.32
N VAL A 235 -18.19 -7.73 -18.55
CA VAL A 235 -16.78 -7.89 -18.20
C VAL A 235 -16.08 -8.80 -19.20
N GLY A 236 -15.21 -8.22 -20.00
CA GLY A 236 -14.47 -8.96 -21.03
C GLY A 236 -13.26 -8.20 -21.54
N PHE A 237 -12.59 -8.77 -22.54
CA PHE A 237 -11.39 -8.20 -23.15
C PHE A 237 -11.59 -6.80 -23.73
N SER A 238 -12.80 -6.48 -24.24
CA SER A 238 -13.08 -5.13 -24.75
C SER A 238 -12.93 -4.10 -23.66
N LEU A 239 -13.59 -4.30 -22.50
CA LEU A 239 -13.50 -3.42 -21.36
C LEU A 239 -12.06 -3.35 -20.82
N ALA A 240 -11.37 -4.48 -20.69
CA ALA A 240 -9.99 -4.49 -20.20
C ALA A 240 -9.06 -3.65 -21.09
N ARG A 241 -9.19 -3.74 -22.42
CA ARG A 241 -8.42 -2.93 -23.38
C ARG A 241 -8.76 -1.45 -23.32
N GLU A 242 -10.01 -1.09 -23.11
CA GLU A 242 -10.42 0.31 -22.96
C GLU A 242 -9.80 0.92 -21.71
N LEU A 243 -9.71 0.16 -20.60
CA LEU A 243 -9.05 0.57 -19.37
C LEU A 243 -7.54 0.80 -19.54
N GLU A 244 -6.87 0.10 -20.46
CA GLU A 244 -5.44 0.34 -20.77
C GLU A 244 -5.17 1.79 -21.21
N ILE A 245 -6.14 2.45 -21.86
CA ILE A 245 -6.03 3.84 -22.29
C ILE A 245 -5.92 4.80 -21.10
N LEU A 246 -6.51 4.41 -19.95
CA LEU A 246 -6.51 5.21 -18.72
C LEU A 246 -5.17 5.13 -17.97
N LYS A 247 -4.32 4.15 -18.25
CA LYS A 247 -2.99 4.02 -17.60
C LYS A 247 -2.04 5.17 -17.96
N PRO A 248 -1.06 5.46 -17.09
CA PRO A 248 -0.73 4.82 -15.81
C PRO A 248 -1.65 5.26 -14.68
N PHE A 249 -2.03 4.31 -13.82
CA PHE A 249 -2.82 4.58 -12.62
C PHE A 249 -1.94 5.00 -11.44
N GLY A 250 -2.50 5.80 -10.52
CA GLY A 250 -1.87 6.29 -9.31
C GLY A 250 -2.65 7.44 -8.67
N ILE A 251 -1.99 8.27 -7.86
CA ILE A 251 -2.64 9.39 -7.18
C ILE A 251 -3.27 10.35 -8.22
N GLY A 252 -4.54 10.70 -8.03
CA GLY A 252 -5.30 11.58 -8.93
C GLY A 252 -5.76 10.92 -10.23
N ASN A 253 -5.36 9.66 -10.49
CA ASN A 253 -5.85 8.81 -11.57
C ASN A 253 -5.92 7.36 -11.07
N PRO A 254 -6.85 7.05 -10.12
CA PRO A 254 -6.97 5.70 -9.56
C PRO A 254 -7.37 4.68 -10.63
N GLU A 255 -7.01 3.43 -10.41
CA GLU A 255 -7.50 2.33 -11.24
C GLU A 255 -8.99 2.13 -10.97
N PRO A 256 -9.85 2.10 -12.01
CA PRO A 256 -11.29 1.94 -11.83
C PRO A 256 -11.66 0.70 -11.03
N LEU A 257 -12.59 0.89 -10.09
CA LEU A 257 -13.12 -0.15 -9.21
C LEU A 257 -14.58 -0.43 -9.56
N PHE A 258 -14.85 -1.67 -9.91
CA PHE A 258 -16.18 -2.12 -10.27
C PHE A 258 -16.80 -2.96 -9.17
N MET A 259 -18.12 -3.05 -9.15
CA MET A 259 -18.87 -3.94 -8.27
C MET A 259 -19.87 -4.79 -9.06
N THR A 260 -19.95 -6.07 -8.72
CA THR A 260 -21.06 -6.93 -9.12
C THR A 260 -21.80 -7.37 -7.87
N PRO A 261 -23.06 -6.96 -7.71
CA PRO A 261 -23.88 -7.39 -6.58
C PRO A 261 -24.37 -8.82 -6.79
N GLN A 262 -24.56 -9.53 -5.69
CA GLN A 262 -25.15 -10.87 -5.64
C GLN A 262 -24.49 -11.92 -6.56
N ALA A 263 -23.18 -11.81 -6.78
CA ALA A 263 -22.43 -12.82 -7.53
C ALA A 263 -22.45 -14.16 -6.75
N GLU A 264 -22.85 -15.23 -7.42
CA GLU A 264 -22.93 -16.57 -6.82
C GLU A 264 -21.54 -17.21 -6.79
N VAL A 265 -21.12 -17.70 -5.65
CA VAL A 265 -19.85 -18.44 -5.48
C VAL A 265 -20.06 -19.88 -5.96
N ARG A 266 -19.42 -20.26 -7.06
CA ARG A 266 -19.43 -21.63 -7.59
C ARG A 266 -18.33 -22.50 -7.01
N GLU A 267 -17.14 -21.93 -6.91
CA GLU A 267 -15.98 -22.59 -6.36
C GLU A 267 -15.18 -21.61 -5.50
N ARG A 268 -14.57 -22.13 -4.45
CA ARG A 268 -13.66 -21.40 -3.56
C ARG A 268 -12.46 -22.28 -3.25
N LYS A 269 -11.26 -21.73 -3.41
CA LYS A 269 -10.01 -22.42 -3.11
C LYS A 269 -9.05 -21.49 -2.37
N VAL A 270 -8.71 -21.84 -1.14
CA VAL A 270 -7.65 -21.15 -0.39
C VAL A 270 -6.28 -21.63 -0.87
N PHE A 271 -5.34 -20.71 -0.97
CA PHE A 271 -3.95 -20.97 -1.30
C PHE A 271 -3.03 -20.05 -0.45
N PRO A 272 -1.72 -20.29 -0.35
CA PRO A 272 -0.85 -19.58 0.59
C PRO A 272 -0.86 -18.05 0.47
N ALA A 273 -1.17 -17.51 -0.70
CA ALA A 273 -1.19 -16.07 -0.95
C ALA A 273 -2.60 -15.45 -0.92
N GLY A 274 -3.69 -16.24 -0.72
CA GLY A 274 -5.04 -15.70 -0.70
C GLY A 274 -6.13 -16.72 -1.01
N VAL A 275 -7.23 -16.24 -1.59
CA VAL A 275 -8.40 -17.07 -1.97
C VAL A 275 -8.72 -16.85 -3.43
N ARG A 276 -8.97 -17.93 -4.15
CA ARG A 276 -9.45 -17.93 -5.54
C ARG A 276 -10.88 -18.39 -5.59
N TYR A 277 -11.67 -17.74 -6.46
CA TYR A 277 -13.08 -18.01 -6.69
C TYR A 277 -13.39 -18.29 -8.14
N ARG A 278 -14.47 -19.06 -8.36
CA ARG A 278 -15.27 -19.05 -9.57
C ARG A 278 -16.59 -18.40 -9.22
N LEU A 279 -16.83 -17.21 -9.72
CA LEU A 279 -18.05 -16.43 -9.45
C LEU A 279 -18.96 -16.45 -10.66
N ARG A 280 -20.28 -16.55 -10.45
CA ARG A 280 -21.28 -16.54 -11.50
C ARG A 280 -22.25 -15.38 -11.31
N ASP A 281 -22.51 -14.65 -12.39
CA ASP A 281 -23.57 -13.65 -12.50
C ASP A 281 -24.08 -13.64 -13.95
N ASP A 282 -25.41 -13.48 -14.11
CA ASP A 282 -26.09 -13.34 -15.41
C ASP A 282 -25.65 -14.41 -16.46
N GLY A 283 -25.56 -15.66 -16.02
CA GLY A 283 -25.15 -16.78 -16.89
C GLY A 283 -23.63 -16.86 -17.15
N CYS A 284 -22.87 -15.82 -16.88
CA CYS A 284 -21.43 -15.78 -17.08
C CYS A 284 -20.69 -16.23 -15.82
N THR A 285 -19.56 -16.91 -16.00
CA THR A 285 -18.68 -17.33 -14.88
C THR A 285 -17.28 -16.80 -15.10
N LEU A 286 -16.76 -16.06 -14.10
CA LEU A 286 -15.43 -15.48 -14.13
C LEU A 286 -14.56 -16.01 -13.00
N SER A 287 -13.26 -16.07 -13.25
CA SER A 287 -12.27 -16.31 -12.21
C SER A 287 -12.03 -15.03 -11.44
N ALA A 288 -11.90 -15.17 -10.13
CA ALA A 288 -11.59 -14.05 -9.24
C ALA A 288 -10.54 -14.44 -8.21
N VAL A 289 -9.71 -13.49 -7.79
CA VAL A 289 -8.67 -13.72 -6.79
C VAL A 289 -8.61 -12.56 -5.82
N VAL A 290 -8.48 -12.87 -4.52
CA VAL A 290 -8.12 -11.92 -3.48
C VAL A 290 -6.80 -12.35 -2.85
N PHE A 291 -5.85 -11.45 -2.77
CA PHE A 291 -4.55 -11.69 -2.14
C PHE A 291 -4.57 -11.24 -0.68
N GLY A 292 -3.79 -11.94 0.17
CA GLY A 292 -3.69 -11.62 1.59
C GLY A 292 -4.90 -12.02 2.44
N ALA A 293 -5.93 -12.62 1.82
CA ALA A 293 -7.11 -13.12 2.50
C ALA A 293 -6.90 -14.55 3.01
N GLY A 294 -7.50 -14.87 4.15
CA GLY A 294 -7.48 -16.18 4.76
C GLY A 294 -8.77 -16.98 4.52
N ASP A 295 -8.94 -18.02 5.32
CA ASP A 295 -10.12 -18.90 5.25
C ASP A 295 -11.39 -18.24 5.80
N ASP A 296 -11.25 -17.19 6.55
CA ASP A 296 -12.31 -16.32 7.08
C ASP A 296 -12.90 -15.32 6.07
N TYR A 297 -12.29 -15.22 4.87
CA TYR A 297 -12.79 -14.29 3.85
C TYR A 297 -14.14 -14.77 3.29
N PRO A 298 -15.14 -13.87 3.07
CA PRO A 298 -16.53 -14.22 2.78
C PRO A 298 -16.73 -14.99 1.47
N GLY A 299 -17.81 -15.74 1.39
CA GLY A 299 -18.28 -16.42 0.20
C GLY A 299 -17.94 -17.90 0.18
N MET A 300 -18.81 -18.73 0.72
CA MET A 300 -18.76 -20.18 0.56
C MET A 300 -19.50 -20.62 -0.71
N PRO A 301 -19.15 -21.78 -1.31
CA PRO A 301 -19.86 -22.31 -2.48
C PRO A 301 -21.38 -22.36 -2.25
N GLY A 302 -22.16 -21.81 -3.16
CA GLY A 302 -23.61 -21.67 -3.10
C GLY A 302 -24.10 -20.35 -2.49
N GLU A 303 -23.24 -19.61 -1.81
CA GLU A 303 -23.59 -18.28 -1.28
C GLU A 303 -23.51 -17.21 -2.37
N LYS A 304 -24.17 -16.08 -2.11
CA LYS A 304 -24.06 -14.86 -2.91
C LYS A 304 -23.29 -13.80 -2.16
N ILE A 305 -22.42 -13.11 -2.89
CA ILE A 305 -21.61 -12.00 -2.37
C ILE A 305 -21.75 -10.77 -3.25
N ASP A 306 -21.68 -9.59 -2.65
CA ASP A 306 -21.37 -8.36 -3.35
C ASP A 306 -19.85 -8.28 -3.45
N VAL A 307 -19.31 -8.17 -4.66
CA VAL A 307 -17.88 -8.21 -4.90
C VAL A 307 -17.39 -6.93 -5.58
N ALA A 308 -16.43 -6.24 -4.97
CA ALA A 308 -15.73 -5.09 -5.53
C ALA A 308 -14.38 -5.56 -6.11
N TYR A 309 -14.09 -5.18 -7.35
CA TYR A 309 -12.92 -5.73 -8.07
C TYR A 309 -12.36 -4.76 -9.10
N ARG A 310 -11.08 -4.97 -9.41
CA ARG A 310 -10.40 -4.44 -10.59
C ARG A 310 -10.25 -5.54 -11.63
N LEU A 311 -10.05 -5.16 -12.89
CA LEU A 311 -9.84 -6.11 -13.97
C LEU A 311 -8.34 -6.33 -14.18
N SER A 312 -7.92 -7.58 -14.31
CA SER A 312 -6.58 -7.92 -14.76
C SER A 312 -6.65 -8.91 -15.92
N GLU A 313 -5.77 -8.72 -16.90
CA GLU A 313 -5.52 -9.75 -17.91
C GLU A 313 -4.52 -10.74 -17.34
N ASN A 314 -4.87 -12.02 -17.35
CA ASN A 314 -4.01 -13.12 -16.93
C ASN A 314 -3.67 -13.96 -18.15
N GLU A 315 -2.37 -14.06 -18.45
CA GLU A 315 -1.86 -14.96 -19.49
C GLU A 315 -1.36 -16.25 -18.85
N TRP A 316 -2.01 -17.36 -19.17
CA TRP A 316 -1.59 -18.69 -18.73
C TRP A 316 -1.54 -19.66 -19.90
N ASN A 317 -0.38 -20.29 -20.13
CA ASN A 317 -0.16 -21.27 -21.21
C ASN A 317 -0.60 -20.77 -22.61
N GLY A 318 -0.37 -19.50 -22.93
CA GLY A 318 -0.72 -18.90 -24.21
C GLY A 318 -2.22 -18.58 -24.39
N SER A 319 -3.02 -18.74 -23.33
CA SER A 319 -4.41 -18.32 -23.29
C SER A 319 -4.55 -17.09 -22.39
N SER A 320 -5.06 -15.99 -22.95
CA SER A 320 -5.40 -14.80 -22.17
C SER A 320 -6.81 -14.94 -21.60
N ALA A 321 -6.99 -14.56 -20.34
CA ALA A 321 -8.30 -14.51 -19.69
C ALA A 321 -8.41 -13.23 -18.85
N VAL A 322 -9.62 -12.69 -18.76
CA VAL A 322 -9.91 -11.60 -17.81
C VAL A 322 -10.18 -12.24 -16.45
N GLU A 323 -9.47 -11.80 -15.44
CA GLU A 323 -9.61 -12.22 -14.04
C GLU A 323 -10.01 -11.02 -13.17
N LEU A 324 -10.93 -11.25 -12.23
CA LEU A 324 -11.33 -10.24 -11.26
C LEU A 324 -10.33 -10.22 -10.10
N ARG A 325 -9.65 -9.12 -9.92
CA ARG A 325 -8.82 -8.90 -8.74
C ARG A 325 -9.67 -8.27 -7.65
N ILE A 326 -10.17 -9.09 -6.73
CA ILE A 326 -11.04 -8.65 -5.65
C ILE A 326 -10.28 -7.67 -4.73
N VAL A 327 -10.92 -6.54 -4.46
CA VAL A 327 -10.47 -5.52 -3.50
C VAL A 327 -11.21 -5.69 -2.19
N ASP A 328 -12.54 -5.98 -2.28
CA ASP A 328 -13.38 -6.21 -1.12
C ASP A 328 -14.58 -7.09 -1.49
N ALA A 329 -15.12 -7.83 -0.53
CA ALA A 329 -16.34 -8.60 -0.68
C ALA A 329 -17.12 -8.67 0.64
N ARG A 330 -18.43 -8.72 0.53
CA ARG A 330 -19.33 -8.91 1.67
C ARG A 330 -20.45 -9.89 1.31
N PRO A 331 -21.05 -10.56 2.29
CA PRO A 331 -22.28 -11.30 2.06
C PRO A 331 -23.32 -10.39 1.40
N ALA A 332 -24.01 -10.91 0.37
CA ALA A 332 -25.01 -10.12 -0.32
C ALA A 332 -26.16 -9.76 0.63
N SER A 333 -26.48 -8.46 0.72
CA SER A 333 -27.65 -8.03 1.48
C SER A 333 -28.93 -8.38 0.75
N ALA A 334 -29.90 -8.95 1.46
CA ALA A 334 -31.25 -9.17 0.94
C ALA A 334 -31.94 -7.80 0.73
N GLY A 335 -31.87 -7.24 -0.48
CA GLY A 335 -32.67 -6.11 -0.89
C GLY A 335 -32.06 -4.73 -0.69
N SER A 336 -31.01 -4.40 -1.42
CA SER A 336 -30.63 -3.01 -1.68
C SER A 336 -29.99 -2.89 -3.06
N LEU A 337 -30.81 -2.51 -4.00
CA LEU A 337 -30.47 -1.71 -5.18
C LEU A 337 -31.58 -0.71 -5.38
#